data_878d3f05820f1e27404a2819eaa97473
#
_entry.id   878d3f05820f1e27404a2819eaa97473
#
_cell.length_a   1.000
_cell.length_b   1.000
_cell.length_c   1.000
_cell.angle_alpha   90.00
_cell.angle_beta   90.00
_cell.angle_gamma   90.00
#
_symmetry.space_group_name_H-M   'P 1'
#
loop_
_entity.id
_entity.type
_entity.pdbx_description
1 polymer ?
#
loop_
_entity_poly.entity_id
_entity_poly.type
_entity_poly.pdbx_seq_one_letter_code
_entity_poly.pdbx_strand_id
1 'polypeptide(L)'
;MKIFRIVTVLLLLAAAMLSHAARDELKIGSKRFTESYILGEIVTQAAAETGEAVASHRQGLGNTGIVFAALKSAAIDIYPDYTGTIAKELLKLDDAFDLMRLNAILAEHGLGAAVPFGFNNTYALAMLETQAEALGIKKLSDLAVHAELKFGLSQEFLGRTDGWLGLIGTYGLNKRIRATGLDHGLAYEALAAQQIDVIDIYSTDAKIQKFKLRVLADDKHYFPPYEAVLVYRLDVPKRFPKVWQRLQRLRGMIDNASMVRLNAQAELDGKDFAMVARNFLEKETGAASKKSPPQTFWSRLFAPDFWSLTVQHLKLVFFSLLASVLVGVPLGMAASRHPRFAKIILALVGVLQTIPALALLA
;
A
#
# COMPACT_ATOMS: atom_id res chain seq x y z
N MET A 1 -58.59 -3.46 24.80
CA MET A 1 -58.34 -2.72 23.57
C MET A 1 -57.20 -1.67 23.67
N LYS A 2 -57.13 -0.88 24.74
CA LYS A 2 -56.07 0.18 24.85
C LYS A 2 -54.65 -0.39 24.97
N ILE A 3 -54.44 -1.48 25.74
CA ILE A 3 -53.11 -2.11 25.92
C ILE A 3 -52.61 -2.72 24.61
N PHE A 4 -53.46 -3.35 23.82
CA PHE A 4 -53.10 -3.93 22.52
C PHE A 4 -52.62 -2.85 21.51
N ARG A 5 -53.29 -1.69 21.51
CA ARG A 5 -52.87 -0.54 20.66
C ARG A 5 -51.52 0.02 21.09
N ILE A 6 -51.22 0.10 22.39
CA ILE A 6 -49.92 0.58 22.89
C ILE A 6 -48.78 -0.40 22.52
N VAL A 7 -49.03 -1.71 22.67
CA VAL A 7 -48.03 -2.73 22.27
C VAL A 7 -47.77 -2.71 20.76
N THR A 8 -48.83 -2.55 19.94
CA THR A 8 -48.66 -2.45 18.48
C THR A 8 -47.89 -1.20 18.07
N VAL A 9 -48.14 -0.04 18.72
CA VAL A 9 -47.39 1.20 18.45
C VAL A 9 -45.92 1.08 18.90
N LEU A 10 -45.64 0.43 20.04
CA LEU A 10 -44.28 0.18 20.50
C LEU A 10 -43.55 -0.82 19.60
N LEU A 11 -44.20 -1.83 19.08
CA LEU A 11 -43.65 -2.76 18.11
C LEU A 11 -43.37 -2.08 16.75
N LEU A 12 -44.26 -1.19 16.30
CA LEU A 12 -44.04 -0.39 15.08
C LEU A 12 -42.93 0.65 15.24
N LEU A 13 -42.81 1.26 16.42
CA LEU A 13 -41.68 2.14 16.75
C LEU A 13 -40.36 1.39 16.87
N ALA A 14 -40.38 0.19 17.48
CA ALA A 14 -39.19 -0.67 17.53
C ALA A 14 -38.79 -1.19 16.13
N ALA A 15 -39.75 -1.55 15.28
CA ALA A 15 -39.53 -1.92 13.89
C ALA A 15 -39.00 -0.74 13.05
N ALA A 16 -39.50 0.48 13.30
CA ALA A 16 -39.00 1.69 12.65
C ALA A 16 -37.57 2.08 13.13
N MET A 17 -37.21 1.82 14.39
CA MET A 17 -35.86 1.98 14.91
C MET A 17 -34.88 0.90 14.40
N LEU A 18 -35.36 -0.32 14.11
CA LEU A 18 -34.59 -1.39 13.49
C LEU A 18 -34.42 -1.20 11.97
N SER A 19 -35.21 -0.34 11.36
CA SER A 19 -35.14 0.00 9.93
C SER A 19 -34.18 1.18 9.63
N HIS A 20 -33.20 1.48 10.47
CA HIS A 20 -31.99 2.11 10.00
C HIS A 20 -31.28 1.02 9.18
N ALA A 21 -31.57 0.96 7.89
CA ALA A 21 -30.84 0.15 6.95
C ALA A 21 -29.36 0.44 7.19
N ALA A 22 -28.63 -0.55 7.72
CA ALA A 22 -27.20 -0.44 7.89
C ALA A 22 -26.68 -0.01 6.51
N ARG A 23 -26.11 1.21 6.41
CA ARG A 23 -25.53 1.65 5.14
C ARG A 23 -24.50 0.64 4.73
N ASP A 24 -24.54 0.22 3.49
CA ASP A 24 -23.54 -0.71 2.96
C ASP A 24 -22.14 -0.14 3.19
N GLU A 25 -21.23 -0.98 3.65
CA GLU A 25 -19.83 -0.60 3.84
C GLU A 25 -19.12 -0.60 2.48
N LEU A 26 -18.39 0.47 2.19
CA LEU A 26 -17.44 0.54 1.09
C LEU A 26 -16.02 0.44 1.68
N LYS A 27 -15.31 -0.62 1.31
CA LYS A 27 -13.98 -0.93 1.84
C LYS A 27 -12.90 -0.48 0.87
N ILE A 28 -12.11 0.49 1.27
CA ILE A 28 -10.99 1.02 0.49
C ILE A 28 -9.70 0.39 1.01
N GLY A 29 -8.92 -0.25 0.14
CA GLY A 29 -7.62 -0.81 0.48
C GLY A 29 -6.47 0.14 0.16
N SER A 30 -5.30 -0.11 0.75
CA SER A 30 -4.04 0.51 0.34
C SER A 30 -2.85 -0.41 0.53
N LYS A 31 -1.81 -0.22 -0.28
CA LYS A 31 -0.51 -0.88 -0.15
C LYS A 31 0.27 -0.31 1.04
N ARG A 32 1.35 -0.98 1.45
CA ARG A 32 2.15 -0.59 2.62
C ARG A 32 3.22 0.45 2.26
N PHE A 33 2.81 1.66 1.84
CA PHE A 33 3.70 2.82 1.66
C PHE A 33 2.90 4.13 1.68
N THR A 34 3.57 5.23 2.01
CA THR A 34 3.02 6.55 2.31
C THR A 34 2.01 7.05 1.29
N GLU A 35 2.38 7.08 0.02
CA GLU A 35 1.53 7.59 -1.06
C GLU A 35 0.22 6.80 -1.19
N SER A 36 0.29 5.47 -1.07
CA SER A 36 -0.89 4.62 -1.12
C SER A 36 -1.83 4.87 0.07
N TYR A 37 -1.28 5.18 1.26
CA TYR A 37 -2.08 5.56 2.42
C TYR A 37 -2.81 6.88 2.19
N ILE A 38 -2.10 7.89 1.68
CA ILE A 38 -2.68 9.22 1.40
C ILE A 38 -3.79 9.10 0.34
N LEU A 39 -3.54 8.38 -0.75
CA LEU A 39 -4.55 8.15 -1.79
C LEU A 39 -5.75 7.36 -1.27
N GLY A 40 -5.52 6.33 -0.46
CA GLY A 40 -6.57 5.57 0.21
C GLY A 40 -7.44 6.44 1.11
N GLU A 41 -6.84 7.36 1.87
CA GLU A 41 -7.54 8.34 2.69
C GLU A 41 -8.33 9.35 1.86
N ILE A 42 -7.76 9.87 0.76
CA ILE A 42 -8.47 10.77 -0.17
C ILE A 42 -9.74 10.09 -0.71
N VAL A 43 -9.62 8.85 -1.17
CA VAL A 43 -10.75 8.06 -1.68
C VAL A 43 -11.79 7.81 -0.60
N THR A 44 -11.36 7.44 0.60
CA THR A 44 -12.23 7.16 1.75
C THR A 44 -13.04 8.40 2.15
N GLN A 45 -12.37 9.54 2.28
CA GLN A 45 -13.03 10.79 2.69
C GLN A 45 -13.94 11.32 1.59
N ALA A 46 -13.51 11.27 0.33
CA ALA A 46 -14.36 11.64 -0.80
C ALA A 46 -15.62 10.75 -0.89
N ALA A 47 -15.51 9.46 -0.61
CA ALA A 47 -16.64 8.55 -0.54
C ALA A 47 -17.58 8.90 0.62
N ALA A 48 -17.02 9.15 1.81
CA ALA A 48 -17.78 9.49 3.01
C ALA A 48 -18.58 10.79 2.89
N GLU A 49 -18.08 11.79 2.15
CA GLU A 49 -18.77 13.06 1.88
C GLU A 49 -20.16 12.87 1.25
N THR A 50 -20.36 11.80 0.51
CA THR A 50 -21.65 11.53 -0.17
C THR A 50 -22.75 11.06 0.78
N GLY A 51 -22.40 10.52 1.94
CA GLY A 51 -23.31 9.92 2.90
C GLY A 51 -24.04 8.66 2.40
N GLU A 52 -23.69 8.13 1.21
CA GLU A 52 -24.33 6.95 0.62
C GLU A 52 -23.87 5.64 1.28
N ALA A 53 -22.59 5.56 1.62
CA ALA A 53 -21.96 4.38 2.23
C ALA A 53 -21.19 4.74 3.51
N VAL A 54 -20.94 3.75 4.35
CA VAL A 54 -19.92 3.83 5.39
C VAL A 54 -18.59 3.49 4.73
N ALA A 55 -17.76 4.50 4.46
CA ALA A 55 -16.44 4.29 3.86
C ALA A 55 -15.42 3.93 4.95
N SER A 56 -14.67 2.84 4.76
CA SER A 56 -13.62 2.41 5.69
C SER A 56 -12.30 2.18 4.95
N HIS A 57 -11.19 2.68 5.50
CA HIS A 57 -9.87 2.47 4.96
C HIS A 57 -9.19 1.26 5.61
N ARG A 58 -8.93 0.23 4.82
CA ARG A 58 -8.12 -0.93 5.18
C ARG A 58 -6.66 -0.63 4.83
N GLN A 59 -6.02 0.11 5.73
CA GLN A 59 -4.68 0.65 5.51
C GLN A 59 -3.62 -0.44 5.58
N GLY A 60 -2.66 -0.42 4.62
CA GLY A 60 -1.42 -1.18 4.72
C GLY A 60 -1.58 -2.69 4.62
N LEU A 61 -2.48 -3.18 3.76
CA LEU A 61 -2.75 -4.61 3.59
C LEU A 61 -1.52 -5.43 3.17
N GLY A 62 -0.57 -4.81 2.48
CA GLY A 62 0.66 -5.48 2.04
C GLY A 62 1.18 -4.95 0.70
N ASN A 63 1.84 -5.84 -0.07
CA ASN A 63 2.33 -5.55 -1.41
C ASN A 63 1.21 -5.62 -2.47
N THR A 64 1.56 -5.34 -3.72
CA THR A 64 0.66 -5.36 -4.89
C THR A 64 -0.17 -6.64 -4.98
N GLY A 65 0.45 -7.81 -4.86
CA GLY A 65 -0.24 -9.10 -4.99
C GLY A 65 -1.29 -9.33 -3.89
N ILE A 66 -0.99 -8.94 -2.64
CA ILE A 66 -1.89 -9.11 -1.49
C ILE A 66 -3.12 -8.21 -1.65
N VAL A 67 -2.93 -6.93 -2.00
CA VAL A 67 -4.05 -5.99 -2.16
C VAL A 67 -4.93 -6.37 -3.35
N PHE A 68 -4.33 -6.82 -4.45
CA PHE A 68 -5.08 -7.33 -5.60
C PHE A 68 -5.89 -8.60 -5.27
N ALA A 69 -5.32 -9.54 -4.51
CA ALA A 69 -6.04 -10.70 -4.03
C ALA A 69 -7.21 -10.32 -3.11
N ALA A 70 -7.03 -9.33 -2.23
CA ALA A 70 -8.10 -8.79 -1.38
C ALA A 70 -9.23 -8.17 -2.21
N LEU A 71 -8.92 -7.46 -3.32
CA LEU A 71 -9.93 -6.94 -4.23
C LEU A 71 -10.70 -8.08 -4.96
N LYS A 72 -10.00 -9.08 -5.46
CA LYS A 72 -10.59 -10.24 -6.14
C LYS A 72 -11.52 -11.04 -5.22
N SER A 73 -11.15 -11.18 -3.96
CA SER A 73 -11.95 -11.90 -2.95
C SER A 73 -13.07 -11.07 -2.32
N ALA A 74 -13.27 -9.81 -2.76
CA ALA A 74 -14.22 -8.87 -2.17
C ALA A 74 -13.95 -8.51 -0.68
N ALA A 75 -12.72 -8.74 -0.20
CA ALA A 75 -12.30 -8.24 1.10
C ALA A 75 -12.17 -6.72 1.12
N ILE A 76 -11.87 -6.12 -0.04
CA ILE A 76 -11.98 -4.69 -0.33
C ILE A 76 -12.75 -4.45 -1.62
N ASP A 77 -13.22 -3.23 -1.85
CA ASP A 77 -14.02 -2.84 -3.02
C ASP A 77 -13.23 -1.99 -4.03
N ILE A 78 -12.30 -1.16 -3.55
CA ILE A 78 -11.47 -0.22 -4.34
C ILE A 78 -10.10 -0.09 -3.67
N TYR A 79 -9.07 0.16 -4.47
CA TYR A 79 -7.77 0.62 -3.98
C TYR A 79 -7.02 1.44 -5.04
N PRO A 80 -6.13 2.39 -4.67
CA PRO A 80 -5.27 3.09 -5.62
C PRO A 80 -4.08 2.23 -6.04
N ASP A 81 -3.80 2.19 -7.34
CA ASP A 81 -2.63 1.53 -7.93
C ASP A 81 -2.14 2.30 -9.16
N TYR A 82 -1.17 1.75 -9.88
CA TYR A 82 -0.53 2.38 -11.04
C TYR A 82 -0.65 1.52 -12.28
N THR A 83 -0.88 2.14 -13.43
CA THR A 83 -1.07 1.43 -14.71
C THR A 83 0.09 0.50 -15.05
N GLY A 84 1.34 0.94 -14.85
CA GLY A 84 2.52 0.10 -15.05
C GLY A 84 2.59 -1.10 -14.11
N THR A 85 2.20 -0.94 -12.84
CA THR A 85 2.13 -2.05 -11.88
C THR A 85 1.05 -3.05 -12.27
N ILE A 86 -0.13 -2.57 -12.67
CA ILE A 86 -1.20 -3.44 -13.16
C ILE A 86 -0.72 -4.25 -14.37
N ALA A 87 -0.12 -3.59 -15.35
CA ALA A 87 0.35 -4.23 -16.58
C ALA A 87 1.47 -5.25 -16.30
N LYS A 88 2.55 -4.80 -15.66
CA LYS A 88 3.79 -5.58 -15.53
C LYS A 88 3.75 -6.58 -14.39
N GLU A 89 3.18 -6.20 -13.23
CA GLU A 89 3.21 -7.06 -12.05
C GLU A 89 1.98 -7.97 -11.94
N LEU A 90 0.78 -7.45 -12.22
CA LEU A 90 -0.45 -8.22 -12.06
C LEU A 90 -0.84 -9.01 -13.31
N LEU A 91 -0.78 -8.38 -14.49
CA LEU A 91 -1.22 -8.98 -15.75
C LEU A 91 -0.07 -9.57 -16.57
N LYS A 92 1.19 -9.34 -16.16
CA LYS A 92 2.41 -9.85 -16.82
C LYS A 92 2.46 -9.55 -18.32
N LEU A 93 2.06 -8.33 -18.70
CA LEU A 93 2.09 -7.89 -20.10
C LEU A 93 3.51 -7.44 -20.49
N ASP A 94 4.04 -8.02 -21.56
CA ASP A 94 5.37 -7.67 -22.07
C ASP A 94 5.35 -6.49 -23.04
N ASP A 95 4.25 -6.29 -23.76
CA ASP A 95 4.07 -5.28 -24.79
C ASP A 95 3.42 -3.98 -24.25
N ALA A 96 3.26 -3.01 -25.17
CA ALA A 96 2.63 -1.74 -24.86
C ALA A 96 1.18 -1.90 -24.41
N PHE A 97 0.78 -1.06 -23.45
CA PHE A 97 -0.57 -1.06 -22.90
C PHE A 97 -1.08 0.37 -22.73
N ASP A 98 -2.39 0.47 -22.72
CA ASP A 98 -3.16 1.64 -22.32
C ASP A 98 -4.26 1.25 -21.33
N LEU A 99 -4.97 2.24 -20.80
CA LEU A 99 -6.02 1.98 -19.82
C LEU A 99 -7.19 1.16 -20.41
N MET A 100 -7.45 1.27 -21.71
CA MET A 100 -8.52 0.50 -22.38
C MET A 100 -8.16 -0.98 -22.42
N ARG A 101 -6.93 -1.31 -22.80
CA ARG A 101 -6.43 -2.69 -22.83
C ARG A 101 -6.38 -3.31 -21.43
N LEU A 102 -5.91 -2.54 -20.44
CA LEU A 102 -5.93 -3.00 -19.04
C LEU A 102 -7.34 -3.34 -18.58
N ASN A 103 -8.32 -2.48 -18.89
CA ASN A 103 -9.71 -2.71 -18.52
C ASN A 103 -10.32 -3.92 -19.22
N ALA A 104 -9.97 -4.20 -20.48
CA ALA A 104 -10.46 -5.38 -21.18
C ALA A 104 -10.06 -6.67 -20.44
N ILE A 105 -8.81 -6.76 -19.98
CA ILE A 105 -8.29 -7.93 -19.25
C ILE A 105 -8.85 -7.97 -17.81
N LEU A 106 -8.87 -6.84 -17.11
CA LEU A 106 -9.39 -6.75 -15.75
C LEU A 106 -10.87 -7.13 -15.68
N ALA A 107 -11.65 -6.81 -16.71
CA ALA A 107 -13.08 -7.11 -16.77
C ALA A 107 -13.36 -8.62 -16.75
N GLU A 108 -12.47 -9.47 -17.27
CA GLU A 108 -12.56 -10.94 -17.21
C GLU A 108 -12.54 -11.43 -15.75
N HIS A 109 -12.00 -10.62 -14.84
CA HIS A 109 -11.95 -10.89 -13.40
C HIS A 109 -13.01 -10.12 -12.59
N GLY A 110 -13.95 -9.45 -13.26
CA GLY A 110 -14.97 -8.60 -12.61
C GLY A 110 -14.38 -7.30 -12.02
N LEU A 111 -13.23 -6.86 -12.52
CA LEU A 111 -12.49 -5.69 -12.06
C LEU A 111 -12.37 -4.62 -13.15
N GLY A 112 -12.01 -3.41 -12.77
CA GLY A 112 -11.70 -2.32 -13.68
C GLY A 112 -10.68 -1.35 -13.09
N ALA A 113 -10.10 -0.52 -13.96
CA ALA A 113 -9.22 0.59 -13.58
C ALA A 113 -9.80 1.90 -14.14
N ALA A 114 -9.94 2.91 -13.30
CA ALA A 114 -10.56 4.18 -13.64
C ALA A 114 -9.95 5.35 -12.86
N VAL A 115 -10.45 6.55 -13.13
CA VAL A 115 -10.10 7.76 -12.38
C VAL A 115 -8.58 7.98 -12.35
N PRO A 116 -7.91 8.21 -13.50
CA PRO A 116 -6.54 8.69 -13.48
C PRO A 116 -6.44 9.94 -12.62
N PHE A 117 -5.63 9.91 -11.55
CA PHE A 117 -5.51 11.03 -10.62
C PHE A 117 -4.83 12.24 -11.24
N GLY A 118 -3.94 12.03 -12.24
CA GLY A 118 -3.25 13.09 -12.99
C GLY A 118 -1.76 13.16 -12.74
N PHE A 119 -1.18 12.18 -12.07
CA PHE A 119 0.26 12.07 -11.86
C PHE A 119 0.81 10.70 -12.23
N ASN A 120 2.10 10.67 -12.51
CA ASN A 120 2.85 9.46 -12.84
C ASN A 120 3.92 9.23 -11.76
N ASN A 121 3.91 8.05 -11.15
CA ASN A 121 4.87 7.66 -10.12
C ASN A 121 5.75 6.51 -10.63
N THR A 122 6.69 6.84 -11.51
CA THR A 122 7.60 5.86 -12.10
C THR A 122 8.77 5.54 -11.19
N TYR A 123 9.34 4.35 -11.38
CA TYR A 123 10.67 4.04 -10.86
C TYR A 123 11.72 4.93 -11.53
N ALA A 124 12.76 5.26 -10.77
CA ALA A 124 13.96 5.90 -11.26
C ALA A 124 15.17 5.45 -10.42
N LEU A 125 16.39 5.69 -10.90
CA LEU A 125 17.57 5.60 -10.07
C LEU A 125 18.03 7.00 -9.67
N ALA A 126 18.59 7.13 -8.46
CA ALA A 126 19.08 8.39 -7.94
C ALA A 126 20.42 8.21 -7.22
N MET A 127 21.19 9.31 -7.19
CA MET A 127 22.47 9.46 -6.51
C MET A 127 22.48 10.77 -5.73
N LEU A 128 23.45 10.95 -4.82
CA LEU A 128 23.72 12.27 -4.28
C LEU A 128 24.12 13.24 -5.40
N GLU A 129 23.55 14.45 -5.42
CA GLU A 129 23.82 15.47 -6.44
C GLU A 129 25.32 15.75 -6.59
N THR A 130 26.03 15.89 -5.46
CA THR A 130 27.47 16.16 -5.43
C THR A 130 28.29 15.03 -6.05
N GLN A 131 27.92 13.78 -5.85
CA GLN A 131 28.60 12.61 -6.40
C GLN A 131 28.31 12.48 -7.91
N ALA A 132 27.03 12.64 -8.29
CA ALA A 132 26.63 12.61 -9.69
C ALA A 132 27.32 13.70 -10.52
N GLU A 133 27.49 14.90 -9.94
CA GLU A 133 28.22 16.00 -10.58
C GLU A 133 29.71 15.69 -10.74
N ALA A 134 30.35 15.18 -9.67
CA ALA A 134 31.78 14.83 -9.69
C ALA A 134 32.11 13.73 -10.72
N LEU A 135 31.19 12.77 -10.92
CA LEU A 135 31.35 11.68 -11.88
C LEU A 135 30.78 12.00 -13.28
N GLY A 136 30.14 13.15 -13.46
CA GLY A 136 29.50 13.56 -14.70
C GLY A 136 28.26 12.74 -15.08
N ILE A 137 27.65 12.03 -14.12
CA ILE A 137 26.49 11.15 -14.32
C ILE A 137 25.20 11.98 -14.32
N LYS A 138 24.41 11.90 -15.40
CA LYS A 138 23.13 12.60 -15.56
C LYS A 138 21.97 11.67 -15.92
N LYS A 139 22.28 10.53 -16.55
CA LYS A 139 21.31 9.60 -17.11
C LYS A 139 21.71 8.15 -16.85
N LEU A 140 20.77 7.23 -17.01
CA LEU A 140 20.99 5.80 -16.72
C LEU A 140 22.09 5.19 -17.60
N SER A 141 22.22 5.63 -18.88
CA SER A 141 23.30 5.16 -19.76
C SER A 141 24.70 5.50 -19.23
N ASP A 142 24.85 6.57 -18.45
CA ASP A 142 26.15 6.98 -17.93
C ASP A 142 26.70 6.00 -16.88
N LEU A 143 25.82 5.23 -16.24
CA LEU A 143 26.20 4.21 -15.24
C LEU A 143 27.01 3.06 -15.83
N ALA A 144 26.95 2.82 -17.15
CA ALA A 144 27.58 1.66 -17.78
C ALA A 144 29.10 1.63 -17.67
N VAL A 145 29.74 2.82 -17.56
CA VAL A 145 31.20 2.96 -17.44
C VAL A 145 31.71 3.00 -15.99
N HIS A 146 30.79 2.98 -15.00
CA HIS A 146 31.10 3.10 -13.59
C HIS A 146 30.82 1.78 -12.85
N ALA A 147 31.64 0.76 -13.09
CA ALA A 147 31.47 -0.57 -12.51
C ALA A 147 31.75 -0.62 -10.99
N GLU A 148 32.42 0.39 -10.44
CA GLU A 148 32.78 0.54 -9.02
C GLU A 148 31.63 0.99 -8.13
N LEU A 149 30.56 1.54 -8.71
CA LEU A 149 29.41 2.04 -7.95
C LEU A 149 28.68 0.93 -7.18
N LYS A 150 28.30 1.24 -5.97
CA LYS A 150 27.55 0.36 -5.07
C LYS A 150 26.06 0.69 -5.16
N PHE A 151 25.26 -0.29 -5.51
CA PHE A 151 23.82 -0.15 -5.63
C PHE A 151 23.12 -0.71 -4.39
N GLY A 152 22.29 0.11 -3.74
CA GLY A 152 21.38 -0.31 -2.68
C GLY A 152 19.94 -0.19 -3.18
N LEU A 153 19.33 -1.31 -3.51
CA LEU A 153 18.03 -1.33 -4.19
C LEU A 153 16.96 -1.99 -3.32
N SER A 154 15.71 -1.56 -3.47
CA SER A 154 14.59 -2.16 -2.77
C SER A 154 14.40 -3.62 -3.19
N GLN A 155 13.92 -4.45 -2.26
CA GLN A 155 13.62 -5.86 -2.55
C GLN A 155 12.56 -5.98 -3.66
N GLU A 156 11.61 -5.03 -3.69
CA GLU A 156 10.59 -4.99 -4.73
C GLU A 156 11.23 -4.74 -6.10
N PHE A 157 12.10 -3.72 -6.24
CA PHE A 157 12.77 -3.41 -7.51
C PHE A 157 13.69 -4.55 -7.98
N LEU A 158 14.35 -5.23 -7.08
CA LEU A 158 15.18 -6.40 -7.40
C LEU A 158 14.37 -7.59 -7.94
N GLY A 159 13.14 -7.78 -7.44
CA GLY A 159 12.30 -8.93 -7.78
C GLY A 159 11.37 -8.74 -8.98
N ARG A 160 11.21 -7.51 -9.48
CA ARG A 160 10.26 -7.19 -10.57
C ARG A 160 10.85 -7.49 -11.95
N THR A 161 9.99 -7.86 -12.89
CA THR A 161 10.37 -8.05 -14.30
C THR A 161 10.81 -6.73 -14.96
N ASP A 162 10.16 -5.63 -14.61
CA ASP A 162 10.46 -4.26 -15.02
C ASP A 162 11.42 -3.53 -14.04
N GLY A 163 12.14 -4.30 -13.20
CA GLY A 163 13.08 -3.82 -12.23
C GLY A 163 14.54 -3.97 -12.67
N TRP A 164 15.40 -4.33 -11.70
CA TRP A 164 16.86 -4.31 -11.85
C TRP A 164 17.40 -5.19 -12.99
N LEU A 165 16.91 -6.43 -13.12
CA LEU A 165 17.44 -7.36 -14.14
C LEU A 165 17.15 -6.88 -15.56
N GLY A 166 15.96 -6.36 -15.82
CA GLY A 166 15.63 -5.79 -17.11
C GLY A 166 16.41 -4.50 -17.40
N LEU A 167 16.59 -3.66 -16.37
CA LEU A 167 17.37 -2.42 -16.50
C LEU A 167 18.83 -2.70 -16.85
N ILE A 168 19.50 -3.66 -16.20
CA ILE A 168 20.86 -4.09 -16.54
C ILE A 168 20.94 -4.46 -18.04
N GLY A 169 19.98 -5.25 -18.52
CA GLY A 169 19.95 -5.71 -19.92
C GLY A 169 19.79 -4.55 -20.90
N THR A 170 18.86 -3.63 -20.62
CA THR A 170 18.54 -2.50 -21.49
C THR A 170 19.67 -1.48 -21.56
N TYR A 171 20.28 -1.19 -20.43
CA TYR A 171 21.35 -0.17 -20.35
C TYR A 171 22.76 -0.75 -20.55
N GLY A 172 22.89 -2.06 -20.68
CA GLY A 172 24.19 -2.72 -20.83
C GLY A 172 25.10 -2.53 -19.63
N LEU A 173 24.52 -2.44 -18.42
CA LEU A 173 25.30 -2.28 -17.20
C LEU A 173 26.17 -3.50 -16.97
N ASN A 174 27.33 -3.29 -16.35
CA ASN A 174 28.25 -4.39 -16.08
C ASN A 174 27.59 -5.47 -15.20
N LYS A 175 27.50 -6.70 -15.70
CA LYS A 175 26.90 -7.83 -14.98
C LYS A 175 27.61 -8.18 -13.65
N ARG A 176 28.78 -7.62 -13.39
CA ARG A 176 29.49 -7.74 -12.12
C ARG A 176 29.01 -6.78 -11.05
N ILE A 177 28.21 -5.75 -11.43
CA ILE A 177 27.57 -4.85 -10.47
C ILE A 177 26.65 -5.68 -9.59
N ARG A 178 26.93 -5.70 -8.29
CA ARG A 178 26.07 -6.34 -7.30
C ARG A 178 25.24 -5.28 -6.62
N ALA A 179 23.92 -5.42 -6.71
CA ALA A 179 23.00 -4.64 -5.92
C ALA A 179 22.76 -5.33 -4.57
N THR A 180 22.82 -4.55 -3.50
CA THR A 180 22.42 -4.99 -2.15
C THR A 180 20.94 -4.70 -1.96
N GLY A 181 20.15 -5.69 -1.55
CA GLY A 181 18.74 -5.49 -1.22
C GLY A 181 18.59 -4.75 0.11
N LEU A 182 17.89 -3.62 0.10
CA LEU A 182 17.61 -2.79 1.27
C LEU A 182 16.11 -2.50 1.39
N ASP A 183 15.69 -2.12 2.59
CA ASP A 183 14.40 -1.45 2.74
C ASP A 183 14.46 -0.08 2.07
N HIS A 184 13.40 0.29 1.33
CA HIS A 184 13.34 1.53 0.56
C HIS A 184 13.63 2.77 1.42
N GLY A 185 13.10 2.82 2.64
CA GLY A 185 13.35 3.91 3.58
C GLY A 185 14.79 3.98 4.07
N LEU A 186 15.41 2.81 4.33
CA LEU A 186 16.80 2.72 4.79
C LEU A 186 17.82 3.01 3.69
N ALA A 187 17.47 2.77 2.42
CA ALA A 187 18.35 3.07 1.29
C ALA A 187 18.74 4.56 1.24
N TYR A 188 17.82 5.48 1.55
CA TYR A 188 18.10 6.91 1.62
C TYR A 188 19.15 7.26 2.68
N GLU A 189 19.07 6.65 3.85
CA GLU A 189 20.01 6.89 4.94
C GLU A 189 21.39 6.29 4.62
N ALA A 190 21.44 5.10 4.01
CA ALA A 190 22.67 4.48 3.56
C ALA A 190 23.35 5.32 2.44
N LEU A 191 22.56 5.90 1.54
CA LEU A 191 23.08 6.81 0.49
C LEU A 191 23.63 8.10 1.10
N ALA A 192 22.90 8.70 2.05
CA ALA A 192 23.36 9.91 2.75
C ALA A 192 24.65 9.65 3.56
N ALA A 193 24.81 8.44 4.12
CA ALA A 193 26.01 7.99 4.82
C ALA A 193 27.12 7.53 3.86
N GLN A 194 26.94 7.62 2.54
CA GLN A 194 27.89 7.20 1.49
C GLN A 194 28.31 5.73 1.59
N GLN A 195 27.45 4.87 2.15
CA GLN A 195 27.65 3.42 2.21
C GLN A 195 27.34 2.77 0.86
N ILE A 196 26.43 3.39 0.10
CA ILE A 196 26.03 3.05 -1.27
C ILE A 196 26.03 4.33 -2.12
N ASP A 197 26.04 4.18 -3.44
CA ASP A 197 26.17 5.26 -4.39
C ASP A 197 24.91 5.53 -5.19
N VAL A 198 24.11 4.49 -5.45
CA VAL A 198 22.88 4.55 -6.26
C VAL A 198 21.76 3.81 -5.56
N ILE A 199 20.56 4.40 -5.56
CA ILE A 199 19.33 3.79 -5.05
C ILE A 199 18.22 3.81 -6.10
N ASP A 200 17.26 2.90 -6.00
CA ASP A 200 15.96 3.05 -6.67
C ASP A 200 15.07 3.98 -5.85
N ILE A 201 14.32 4.79 -6.54
CA ILE A 201 13.36 5.75 -5.97
C ILE A 201 12.05 5.72 -6.75
N TYR A 202 11.02 6.30 -6.17
CA TYR A 202 9.81 6.69 -6.89
C TYR A 202 9.87 8.18 -7.25
N SER A 203 9.41 8.53 -8.46
CA SER A 203 9.51 9.91 -8.96
C SER A 203 8.71 10.94 -8.12
N THR A 204 7.85 10.50 -7.24
CA THR A 204 7.07 11.32 -6.29
C THR A 204 7.61 11.29 -4.86
N ASP A 205 8.78 10.67 -4.61
CA ASP A 205 9.38 10.59 -3.28
C ASP A 205 9.76 11.97 -2.73
N ALA A 206 9.23 12.31 -1.57
CA ALA A 206 9.54 13.57 -0.89
C ALA A 206 11.01 13.69 -0.46
N LYS A 207 11.67 12.56 -0.24
CA LYS A 207 13.06 12.48 0.22
C LYS A 207 14.08 12.93 -0.84
N ILE A 208 13.69 12.98 -2.12
CA ILE A 208 14.56 13.48 -3.22
C ILE A 208 15.08 14.88 -2.88
N GLN A 209 14.21 15.80 -2.47
CA GLN A 209 14.62 17.16 -2.10
C GLN A 209 15.38 17.20 -0.78
N LYS A 210 14.92 16.42 0.23
CA LYS A 210 15.55 16.36 1.56
C LYS A 210 17.02 15.96 1.47
N PHE A 211 17.33 14.94 0.68
CA PHE A 211 18.68 14.39 0.55
C PHE A 211 19.47 15.00 -0.63
N LYS A 212 18.88 15.98 -1.36
CA LYS A 212 19.48 16.62 -2.52
C LYS A 212 19.96 15.60 -3.55
N LEU A 213 19.05 14.77 -4.01
CA LEU A 213 19.35 13.71 -4.96
C LEU A 213 19.21 14.18 -6.40
N ARG A 214 20.11 13.71 -7.25
CA ARG A 214 19.97 13.71 -8.70
C ARG A 214 19.20 12.48 -9.12
N VAL A 215 18.02 12.69 -9.69
CA VAL A 215 17.28 11.64 -10.40
C VAL A 215 17.90 11.46 -11.77
N LEU A 216 18.31 10.24 -12.09
CA LEU A 216 18.95 9.94 -13.37
C LEU A 216 17.90 9.83 -14.48
N ALA A 217 18.13 10.51 -15.60
CA ALA A 217 17.22 10.47 -16.72
C ALA A 217 17.18 9.08 -17.37
N ASP A 218 15.97 8.55 -17.59
CA ASP A 218 15.73 7.31 -18.34
C ASP A 218 15.79 7.58 -19.85
N ASP A 219 16.99 7.67 -20.40
CA ASP A 219 17.25 8.08 -21.78
C ASP A 219 16.93 6.99 -22.84
N LYS A 220 16.63 5.78 -22.41
CA LYS A 220 16.13 4.70 -23.29
C LYS A 220 14.66 4.35 -23.07
N HIS A 221 13.96 5.12 -22.23
CA HIS A 221 12.53 4.91 -21.92
C HIS A 221 12.22 3.48 -21.46
N TYR A 222 13.04 2.97 -20.56
CA TYR A 222 12.90 1.61 -20.03
C TYR A 222 11.66 1.46 -19.16
N PHE A 223 11.40 2.46 -18.30
CA PHE A 223 10.25 2.39 -17.40
C PHE A 223 8.96 2.75 -18.15
N PRO A 224 7.92 1.90 -18.07
CA PRO A 224 6.61 2.24 -18.61
C PRO A 224 5.94 3.36 -17.81
N PRO A 225 4.85 3.95 -18.31
CA PRO A 225 4.08 4.90 -17.53
C PRO A 225 3.42 4.21 -16.32
N TYR A 226 3.52 4.85 -15.15
CA TYR A 226 2.88 4.43 -13.91
C TYR A 226 1.87 5.50 -13.48
N GLU A 227 0.87 5.76 -14.32
CA GLU A 227 -0.21 6.69 -14.02
C GLU A 227 -1.05 6.14 -12.84
N ALA A 228 -1.24 6.96 -11.80
CA ALA A 228 -2.03 6.58 -10.65
C ALA A 228 -3.51 6.52 -10.99
N VAL A 229 -4.16 5.38 -10.68
CA VAL A 229 -5.57 5.09 -10.98
C VAL A 229 -6.26 4.41 -9.80
N LEU A 230 -7.59 4.34 -9.83
CA LEU A 230 -8.37 3.48 -8.94
C LEU A 230 -8.58 2.12 -9.60
N VAL A 231 -8.21 1.04 -8.92
CA VAL A 231 -8.60 -0.32 -9.26
C VAL A 231 -9.83 -0.68 -8.42
N TYR A 232 -10.89 -1.18 -9.05
CA TYR A 232 -12.17 -1.34 -8.40
C TYR A 232 -12.92 -2.57 -8.92
N ARG A 233 -13.87 -3.06 -8.13
CA ARG A 233 -14.82 -4.11 -8.53
C ARG A 233 -15.91 -3.50 -9.41
N LEU A 234 -16.28 -4.16 -10.50
CA LEU A 234 -17.27 -3.65 -11.47
C LEU A 234 -18.69 -3.49 -10.90
N ASP A 235 -18.99 -4.06 -9.73
CA ASP A 235 -20.26 -3.87 -9.03
C ASP A 235 -20.33 -2.53 -8.26
N VAL A 236 -19.19 -1.91 -7.93
CA VAL A 236 -19.10 -0.69 -7.13
C VAL A 236 -19.92 0.49 -7.72
N PRO A 237 -19.82 0.83 -9.01
CA PRO A 237 -20.62 1.92 -9.59
C PRO A 237 -22.12 1.69 -9.49
N LYS A 238 -22.58 0.44 -9.43
CA LYS A 238 -24.01 0.10 -9.29
C LYS A 238 -24.45 0.10 -7.83
N ARG A 239 -23.60 -0.39 -6.92
CA ARG A 239 -23.88 -0.42 -5.47
C ARG A 239 -23.83 0.97 -4.86
N PHE A 240 -22.93 1.83 -5.34
CA PHE A 240 -22.63 3.14 -4.78
C PHE A 240 -22.54 4.22 -5.87
N PRO A 241 -23.66 4.56 -6.56
CA PRO A 241 -23.62 5.47 -7.70
C PRO A 241 -23.19 6.90 -7.34
N LYS A 242 -23.60 7.43 -6.18
CA LYS A 242 -23.20 8.78 -5.74
C LYS A 242 -21.73 8.83 -5.35
N VAL A 243 -21.25 7.80 -4.65
CA VAL A 243 -19.81 7.65 -4.34
C VAL A 243 -19.02 7.59 -5.65
N TRP A 244 -19.43 6.74 -6.59
CA TRP A 244 -18.74 6.62 -7.87
C TRP A 244 -18.66 7.95 -8.63
N GLN A 245 -19.76 8.70 -8.68
CA GLN A 245 -19.78 10.03 -9.28
C GLN A 245 -18.84 11.01 -8.55
N ARG A 246 -18.75 10.95 -7.22
CA ARG A 246 -17.82 11.77 -6.44
C ARG A 246 -16.36 11.39 -6.71
N LEU A 247 -16.05 10.08 -6.79
CA LEU A 247 -14.71 9.61 -7.10
C LEU A 247 -14.26 9.98 -8.52
N GLN A 248 -15.16 9.99 -9.51
CA GLN A 248 -14.83 10.46 -10.87
C GLN A 248 -14.33 11.91 -10.89
N ARG A 249 -14.73 12.75 -9.93
CA ARG A 249 -14.24 14.13 -9.81
C ARG A 249 -12.79 14.23 -9.35
N LEU A 250 -12.19 13.14 -8.83
CA LEU A 250 -10.77 13.11 -8.47
C LEU A 250 -9.85 13.02 -9.70
N ARG A 251 -10.42 12.77 -10.89
CA ARG A 251 -9.67 12.68 -12.14
C ARG A 251 -8.90 13.95 -12.42
N GLY A 252 -7.57 13.85 -12.61
CA GLY A 252 -6.69 14.96 -12.94
C GLY A 252 -6.46 15.96 -11.81
N MET A 253 -6.92 15.69 -10.59
CA MET A 253 -6.83 16.66 -9.48
C MET A 253 -5.46 16.68 -8.80
N ILE A 254 -4.63 15.65 -8.98
CA ILE A 254 -3.32 15.53 -8.35
C ILE A 254 -2.26 15.48 -9.43
N ASP A 255 -1.47 16.53 -9.58
CA ASP A 255 -0.28 16.53 -10.42
C ASP A 255 0.95 15.99 -9.64
N ASN A 256 2.05 15.70 -10.34
CA ASN A 256 3.29 15.20 -9.73
C ASN A 256 3.78 16.09 -8.59
N ALA A 257 3.78 17.42 -8.79
CA ALA A 257 4.24 18.35 -7.77
C ALA A 257 3.35 18.35 -6.53
N SER A 258 2.03 18.20 -6.72
CA SER A 258 1.08 18.07 -5.61
C SER A 258 1.30 16.78 -4.84
N MET A 259 1.53 15.64 -5.54
CA MET A 259 1.79 14.37 -4.87
C MET A 259 3.08 14.39 -4.05
N VAL A 260 4.17 14.96 -4.59
CA VAL A 260 5.41 15.19 -3.82
C VAL A 260 5.14 16.00 -2.56
N ARG A 261 4.33 17.08 -2.63
CA ARG A 261 3.97 17.88 -1.45
C ARG A 261 3.14 17.11 -0.43
N LEU A 262 2.20 16.27 -0.88
CA LEU A 262 1.39 15.43 0.01
C LEU A 262 2.27 14.40 0.72
N ASN A 263 3.17 13.73 0.00
CA ASN A 263 4.14 12.81 0.57
C ASN A 263 5.05 13.52 1.59
N ALA A 264 5.54 14.73 1.27
CA ALA A 264 6.38 15.51 2.18
C ALA A 264 5.65 15.88 3.48
N GLN A 265 4.37 16.24 3.42
CA GLN A 265 3.58 16.53 4.62
C GLN A 265 3.49 15.32 5.56
N ALA A 266 3.38 14.11 5.02
CA ALA A 266 3.33 12.91 5.83
C ALA A 266 4.73 12.47 6.31
N GLU A 267 5.71 12.39 5.40
CA GLU A 267 7.02 11.79 5.68
C GLU A 267 8.00 12.75 6.37
N LEU A 268 7.96 14.03 6.02
CA LEU A 268 8.89 15.02 6.55
C LEU A 268 8.29 15.84 7.68
N ASP A 269 7.02 16.24 7.56
CA ASP A 269 6.33 17.02 8.59
C ASP A 269 5.65 16.13 9.65
N GLY A 270 5.59 14.81 9.44
CA GLY A 270 4.98 13.86 10.38
C GLY A 270 3.46 14.00 10.52
N LYS A 271 2.77 14.59 9.52
CA LYS A 271 1.31 14.73 9.55
C LYS A 271 0.63 13.39 9.32
N ASP A 272 -0.49 13.22 9.98
CA ASP A 272 -1.36 12.06 9.79
C ASP A 272 -1.95 12.02 8.36
N PHE A 273 -2.03 10.83 7.76
CA PHE A 273 -2.50 10.64 6.38
C PHE A 273 -3.93 11.16 6.17
N ALA A 274 -4.81 10.93 7.14
CA ALA A 274 -6.18 11.41 7.08
C ALA A 274 -6.24 12.95 7.13
N MET A 275 -5.32 13.60 7.86
CA MET A 275 -5.19 15.06 7.88
C MET A 275 -4.67 15.59 6.55
N VAL A 276 -3.66 14.95 5.95
CA VAL A 276 -3.11 15.32 4.65
C VAL A 276 -4.19 15.25 3.57
N ALA A 277 -4.94 14.13 3.54
CA ALA A 277 -6.04 13.92 2.60
C ALA A 277 -7.16 14.97 2.76
N ARG A 278 -7.55 15.26 4.00
CA ARG A 278 -8.57 16.27 4.31
C ARG A 278 -8.17 17.64 3.79
N ASN A 279 -6.96 18.10 4.15
CA ASN A 279 -6.48 19.42 3.73
C ASN A 279 -6.42 19.55 2.20
N PHE A 280 -6.10 18.45 1.51
CA PHE A 280 -6.13 18.40 0.06
C PHE A 280 -7.55 18.58 -0.47
N LEU A 281 -8.52 17.80 0.00
CA LEU A 281 -9.91 17.85 -0.44
C LEU A 281 -10.58 19.20 -0.14
N GLU A 282 -10.31 19.79 1.02
CA GLU A 282 -10.80 21.11 1.41
C GLU A 282 -10.30 22.22 0.48
N LYS A 283 -9.01 22.20 0.14
CA LYS A 283 -8.41 23.16 -0.77
C LYS A 283 -9.02 23.08 -2.16
N GLU A 284 -9.30 21.87 -2.64
CA GLU A 284 -9.84 21.64 -3.99
C GLU A 284 -11.34 21.97 -4.09
N THR A 285 -12.09 21.76 -3.00
CA THR A 285 -13.54 22.02 -2.99
C THR A 285 -13.92 23.44 -2.60
N GLY A 286 -12.95 24.24 -2.11
CA GLY A 286 -13.21 25.57 -1.54
C GLY A 286 -14.11 25.56 -0.30
N ALA A 287 -14.39 24.36 0.22
CA ALA A 287 -15.25 24.19 1.39
C ALA A 287 -14.40 24.25 2.67
N ALA A 288 -14.61 25.28 3.48
CA ALA A 288 -14.09 25.29 4.83
C ALA A 288 -14.75 24.14 5.63
N SER A 289 -14.03 23.05 5.81
CA SER A 289 -14.51 21.91 6.58
C SER A 289 -14.70 22.28 8.05
N LYS A 290 -15.75 21.73 8.66
CA LYS A 290 -15.91 21.73 10.12
C LYS A 290 -14.67 21.09 10.71
N LYS A 291 -13.86 21.88 11.42
CA LYS A 291 -12.67 21.39 12.15
C LYS A 291 -13.06 20.17 12.99
N SER A 292 -12.66 19.00 12.55
CA SER A 292 -12.67 17.85 13.47
C SER A 292 -11.71 18.16 14.62
N PRO A 293 -12.09 17.88 15.86
CA PRO A 293 -11.22 18.12 16.99
C PRO A 293 -9.87 17.40 16.79
N PRO A 294 -8.75 17.99 17.21
CA PRO A 294 -7.45 17.35 17.11
C PRO A 294 -7.53 15.98 17.80
N GLN A 295 -7.16 14.92 17.08
CA GLN A 295 -7.11 13.60 17.69
C GLN A 295 -5.95 13.57 18.67
N THR A 296 -6.27 13.65 19.96
CA THR A 296 -5.30 13.50 21.03
C THR A 296 -4.88 12.03 21.14
N PHE A 297 -3.71 11.76 21.73
CA PHE A 297 -3.27 10.39 22.04
C PHE A 297 -4.38 9.56 22.70
N TRP A 298 -5.09 10.15 23.63
CA TRP A 298 -6.19 9.50 24.37
C TRP A 298 -7.39 9.17 23.46
N SER A 299 -7.74 10.06 22.51
CA SER A 299 -8.85 9.76 21.57
C SER A 299 -8.51 8.65 20.57
N ARG A 300 -7.22 8.45 20.25
CA ARG A 300 -6.75 7.29 19.47
C ARG A 300 -6.71 6.01 20.30
N LEU A 301 -6.24 6.09 21.55
CA LEU A 301 -6.17 4.96 22.47
C LEU A 301 -7.55 4.41 22.82
N PHE A 302 -8.57 5.28 22.88
CA PHE A 302 -9.96 4.90 23.16
C PHE A 302 -10.86 5.02 21.90
N ALA A 303 -10.30 4.82 20.72
CA ALA A 303 -11.08 4.74 19.48
C ALA A 303 -12.14 3.63 19.58
N PRO A 304 -13.28 3.76 18.90
CA PRO A 304 -14.37 2.77 19.00
C PRO A 304 -13.96 1.34 18.65
N ASP A 305 -12.92 1.18 17.85
CA ASP A 305 -12.36 -0.09 17.41
C ASP A 305 -11.28 -0.66 18.36
N PHE A 306 -10.76 0.15 19.30
CA PHE A 306 -9.72 -0.27 20.25
C PHE A 306 -10.08 -1.57 20.99
N TRP A 307 -11.27 -1.64 21.57
CA TRP A 307 -11.70 -2.82 22.31
C TRP A 307 -11.91 -4.04 21.40
N SER A 308 -12.44 -3.86 20.19
CA SER A 308 -12.64 -4.95 19.24
C SER A 308 -11.31 -5.53 18.78
N LEU A 309 -10.33 -4.67 18.43
CA LEU A 309 -8.98 -5.07 18.04
C LEU A 309 -8.22 -5.71 19.20
N THR A 310 -8.33 -5.14 20.41
CA THR A 310 -7.71 -5.70 21.61
C THR A 310 -8.23 -7.09 21.92
N VAL A 311 -9.57 -7.29 21.90
CA VAL A 311 -10.18 -8.60 22.13
C VAL A 311 -9.79 -9.60 21.04
N GLN A 312 -9.74 -9.16 19.79
CA GLN A 312 -9.29 -10.01 18.69
C GLN A 312 -7.83 -10.44 18.88
N HIS A 313 -6.95 -9.50 19.22
CA HIS A 313 -5.54 -9.79 19.51
C HIS A 313 -5.38 -10.75 20.69
N LEU A 314 -6.08 -10.50 21.80
CA LEU A 314 -6.06 -11.39 22.97
C LEU A 314 -6.57 -12.80 22.64
N LYS A 315 -7.61 -12.93 21.82
CA LYS A 315 -8.08 -14.24 21.34
C LYS A 315 -7.00 -14.96 20.55
N LEU A 316 -6.36 -14.29 19.59
CA LEU A 316 -5.28 -14.87 18.79
C LEU A 316 -4.10 -15.33 19.68
N VAL A 317 -3.67 -14.49 20.61
CA VAL A 317 -2.60 -14.82 21.56
C VAL A 317 -3.01 -16.01 22.45
N PHE A 318 -4.22 -15.99 22.99
CA PHE A 318 -4.70 -17.06 23.85
C PHE A 318 -4.75 -18.41 23.11
N PHE A 319 -5.35 -18.46 21.91
CA PHE A 319 -5.46 -19.71 21.17
C PHE A 319 -4.10 -20.21 20.66
N SER A 320 -3.21 -19.32 20.23
CA SER A 320 -1.85 -19.70 19.83
C SER A 320 -1.02 -20.24 21.01
N LEU A 321 -1.13 -19.59 22.17
CA LEU A 321 -0.48 -20.06 23.40
C LEU A 321 -1.04 -21.40 23.86
N LEU A 322 -2.37 -21.54 23.86
CA LEU A 322 -3.04 -22.79 24.23
C LEU A 322 -2.62 -23.93 23.32
N ALA A 323 -2.62 -23.73 22.01
CA ALA A 323 -2.14 -24.73 21.04
C ALA A 323 -0.66 -25.08 21.26
N SER A 324 0.18 -24.07 21.52
CA SER A 324 1.62 -24.28 21.82
C SER A 324 1.83 -25.11 23.09
N VAL A 325 1.05 -24.86 24.15
CA VAL A 325 1.14 -25.61 25.40
C VAL A 325 0.60 -27.04 25.21
N LEU A 326 -0.55 -27.20 24.56
CA LEU A 326 -1.17 -28.52 24.34
C LEU A 326 -0.30 -29.45 23.47
N VAL A 327 0.46 -28.90 22.57
CA VAL A 327 1.37 -29.68 21.71
C VAL A 327 2.79 -29.73 22.29
N GLY A 328 3.32 -28.61 22.73
CA GLY A 328 4.71 -28.48 23.17
C GLY A 328 4.99 -29.24 24.48
N VAL A 329 4.07 -29.17 25.47
CA VAL A 329 4.28 -29.86 26.75
C VAL A 329 4.29 -31.38 26.58
N PRO A 330 3.33 -32.05 25.92
CA PRO A 330 3.38 -33.49 25.68
C PRO A 330 4.60 -33.93 24.85
N LEU A 331 4.96 -33.14 23.81
CA LEU A 331 6.15 -33.43 23.00
C LEU A 331 7.43 -33.31 23.81
N GLY A 332 7.56 -32.29 24.67
CA GLY A 332 8.66 -32.12 25.59
C GLY A 332 8.79 -33.28 26.60
N MET A 333 7.67 -33.72 27.18
CA MET A 333 7.64 -34.87 28.07
C MET A 333 8.00 -36.20 27.35
N ALA A 334 7.53 -36.39 26.12
CA ALA A 334 7.88 -37.54 25.29
C ALA A 334 9.37 -37.52 24.94
N ALA A 335 9.92 -36.37 24.58
CA ALA A 335 11.34 -36.19 24.28
C ALA A 335 12.23 -36.49 25.51
N SER A 336 11.81 -36.05 26.71
CA SER A 336 12.59 -36.32 27.94
C SER A 336 12.68 -37.80 28.31
N ARG A 337 11.66 -38.59 27.91
CA ARG A 337 11.60 -40.03 28.21
C ARG A 337 12.27 -40.92 27.16
N HIS A 338 12.40 -40.46 25.92
CA HIS A 338 12.91 -41.25 24.79
C HIS A 338 13.99 -40.52 23.99
N PRO A 339 15.30 -40.82 24.20
CA PRO A 339 16.41 -40.10 23.56
C PRO A 339 16.39 -40.09 22.01
N ARG A 340 15.85 -41.16 21.40
CA ARG A 340 15.70 -41.22 19.93
C ARG A 340 14.64 -40.24 19.43
N PHE A 341 13.55 -40.11 20.17
CA PHE A 341 12.45 -39.14 19.86
C PHE A 341 12.92 -37.70 20.07
N ALA A 342 13.72 -37.44 21.09
CA ALA A 342 14.29 -36.14 21.38
C ALA A 342 15.08 -35.56 20.18
N LYS A 343 15.91 -36.40 19.55
CA LYS A 343 16.69 -35.97 18.37
C LYS A 343 15.82 -35.55 17.20
N ILE A 344 14.73 -36.27 16.95
CA ILE A 344 13.79 -35.96 15.86
C ILE A 344 13.02 -34.66 16.17
N ILE A 345 12.50 -34.51 17.38
CA ILE A 345 11.73 -33.32 17.81
C ILE A 345 12.63 -32.08 17.77
N LEU A 346 13.85 -32.15 18.30
CA LEU A 346 14.79 -31.03 18.29
C LEU A 346 15.23 -30.63 16.88
N ALA A 347 15.42 -31.62 15.98
CA ALA A 347 15.71 -31.33 14.57
C ALA A 347 14.56 -30.61 13.88
N LEU A 348 13.32 -31.05 14.10
CA LEU A 348 12.11 -30.39 13.56
C LEU A 348 11.94 -28.98 14.11
N VAL A 349 12.11 -28.77 15.42
CA VAL A 349 12.05 -27.46 16.04
C VAL A 349 13.16 -26.57 15.50
N GLY A 350 14.39 -27.09 15.33
CA GLY A 350 15.48 -26.34 14.72
C GLY A 350 15.17 -25.85 13.31
N VAL A 351 14.60 -26.71 12.47
CA VAL A 351 14.16 -26.31 11.10
C VAL A 351 13.06 -25.24 11.17
N LEU A 352 12.05 -25.40 12.03
CA LEU A 352 10.96 -24.42 12.19
C LEU A 352 11.48 -23.06 12.67
N GLN A 353 12.49 -23.03 13.55
CA GLN A 353 13.09 -21.79 14.04
C GLN A 353 13.90 -21.04 12.97
N THR A 354 14.38 -21.74 11.93
CA THR A 354 15.11 -21.10 10.82
C THR A 354 14.19 -20.41 9.83
N ILE A 355 12.87 -20.68 9.88
CA ILE A 355 11.89 -20.00 9.04
C ILE A 355 11.62 -18.62 9.67
N PRO A 356 11.95 -17.50 8.99
CA PRO A 356 11.64 -16.17 9.52
C PRO A 356 10.14 -16.06 9.78
N ALA A 357 9.75 -15.52 10.94
CA ALA A 357 8.33 -15.34 11.31
C ALA A 357 7.54 -14.56 10.25
N LEU A 358 8.21 -13.67 9.49
CA LEU A 358 7.63 -12.94 8.36
C LEU A 358 7.31 -13.84 7.15
N ALA A 359 8.02 -14.94 6.96
CA ALA A 359 7.74 -15.90 5.87
C ALA A 359 6.53 -16.81 6.14
N LEU A 360 6.08 -16.88 7.39
CA LEU A 360 4.85 -17.59 7.78
C LEU A 360 3.59 -16.71 7.67
N LEU A 361 3.76 -15.40 7.43
CA LEU A 361 2.68 -14.42 7.29
C LEU A 361 2.47 -13.98 5.83
N ALA A 362 3.27 -14.47 4.91
CA ALA A 362 3.15 -14.28 3.46
C ALA A 362 2.38 -15.44 2.80
#